data_0695c905528395da334d38035bd46ec3
#
_entry.id   0695c905528395da334d38035bd46ec3
#
_cell.length_a   1.000
_cell.length_b   1.000
_cell.length_c   1.000
_cell.angle_alpha   90.00
_cell.angle_beta   90.00
_cell.angle_gamma   90.00
#
_symmetry.space_group_name_H-M   'P 1'
#
loop_
_entity.id
_entity.type
_entity.pdbx_description
1 polymer ?
#
loop_
_entity_poly.entity_id
_entity_poly.type
_entity_poly.pdbx_seq_one_letter_code
_entity_poly.pdbx_strand_id
1 'polypeptide(L)'
;MNFLSFTPKLKIPGRNIIEGIIEWIGSICSMIYFSTPLLQIIQIYNKTISPEALPVTLLLSILFNCTFWLLHGVTESINNHKFWASLIICNGFGLLINIVLLFLFLYFFFEKNVKKFVGYGLFVINLIFEVVYLMLFWVIKKQKDHANLVGTIATIVNICMYLSPITNIIKVCKTGKYEFIPILTNIVGFFTTLIWLIYGTLTQDDSNPSAKYTLYSNGFSVLVVAIQISFWLYYFAKSNQNVIKNENDDSLENNNNYNDILNNDNNDN
;
A
#
# COMPACT_ATOMS: atom_id res chain seq x y z
N MET A 1 31.01 9.07 -11.38
CA MET A 1 31.85 8.19 -10.55
C MET A 1 30.95 7.06 -10.05
N ASN A 2 30.98 5.89 -10.73
CA ASN A 2 30.04 4.78 -10.47
C ASN A 2 30.51 3.96 -9.27
N PHE A 3 29.97 4.24 -8.10
CA PHE A 3 30.29 3.52 -6.84
C PHE A 3 29.59 2.15 -6.70
N LEU A 4 28.72 1.75 -7.63
CA LEU A 4 27.92 0.52 -7.57
C LEU A 4 28.37 -0.60 -8.54
N SER A 5 29.54 -0.48 -9.16
CA SER A 5 29.99 -1.47 -10.17
C SER A 5 30.94 -2.56 -9.64
N PHE A 6 31.13 -2.68 -8.31
CA PHE A 6 32.11 -3.61 -7.74
C PHE A 6 31.46 -4.65 -6.79
N THR A 7 30.43 -5.35 -7.25
CA THR A 7 30.09 -6.63 -6.61
C THR A 7 30.48 -7.76 -7.56
N PRO A 8 31.47 -8.60 -7.20
CA PRO A 8 31.79 -9.78 -8.01
C PRO A 8 30.55 -10.65 -8.08
N LYS A 9 30.08 -10.97 -9.30
CA LYS A 9 28.95 -11.86 -9.57
C LYS A 9 29.33 -13.27 -9.06
N LEU A 10 29.06 -13.56 -7.80
CA LEU A 10 29.13 -14.90 -7.27
C LEU A 10 28.01 -15.71 -7.96
N LYS A 11 28.37 -16.59 -8.90
CA LYS A 11 27.44 -17.59 -9.44
C LYS A 11 27.13 -18.61 -8.33
N ILE A 12 26.07 -18.32 -7.56
CA ILE A 12 25.59 -19.24 -6.53
C ILE A 12 24.81 -20.34 -7.26
N PRO A 13 25.19 -21.61 -7.12
CA PRO A 13 24.39 -22.73 -7.66
C PRO A 13 22.98 -22.67 -7.07
N GLY A 14 21.94 -22.76 -7.92
CA GLY A 14 20.54 -22.66 -7.50
C GLY A 14 19.95 -21.24 -7.44
N ARG A 15 20.68 -20.20 -7.79
CA ARG A 15 20.20 -18.80 -7.81
C ARG A 15 18.88 -18.66 -8.55
N ASN A 16 18.73 -19.25 -9.73
CA ASN A 16 17.49 -19.16 -10.52
C ASN A 16 16.27 -19.77 -9.80
N ILE A 17 16.47 -20.81 -8.99
CA ILE A 17 15.39 -21.45 -8.20
C ILE A 17 14.98 -20.52 -7.06
N ILE A 18 15.95 -19.95 -6.33
CA ILE A 18 15.70 -19.02 -5.22
C ILE A 18 14.99 -17.76 -5.73
N GLU A 19 15.43 -17.18 -6.82
CA GLU A 19 14.79 -16.04 -7.48
C GLU A 19 13.33 -16.33 -7.83
N GLY A 20 13.06 -17.50 -8.43
CA GLY A 20 11.70 -17.92 -8.75
C GLY A 20 10.81 -18.12 -7.52
N ILE A 21 11.34 -18.70 -6.44
CA ILE A 21 10.60 -18.86 -5.18
C ILE A 21 10.25 -17.49 -4.59
N ILE A 22 11.22 -16.57 -4.50
CA ILE A 22 11.00 -15.21 -3.95
C ILE A 22 10.00 -14.44 -4.82
N GLU A 23 10.08 -14.55 -6.14
CA GLU A 23 9.14 -13.94 -7.08
C GLU A 23 7.70 -14.41 -6.84
N TRP A 24 7.46 -15.71 -6.66
CA TRP A 24 6.13 -16.23 -6.38
C TRP A 24 5.63 -15.89 -4.99
N ILE A 25 6.50 -15.90 -3.97
CA ILE A 25 6.14 -15.44 -2.62
C ILE A 25 5.74 -13.96 -2.67
N GLY A 26 6.53 -13.11 -3.34
CA GLY A 26 6.21 -11.70 -3.53
C GLY A 26 4.87 -11.49 -4.24
N SER A 27 4.59 -12.29 -5.28
CA SER A 27 3.32 -12.24 -6.00
C SER A 27 2.13 -12.61 -5.12
N ILE A 28 2.23 -13.66 -4.30
CA ILE A 28 1.19 -14.07 -3.35
C ILE A 28 0.97 -12.97 -2.31
N CYS A 29 2.05 -12.42 -1.74
CA CYS A 29 1.96 -11.30 -0.80
C CYS A 29 1.30 -10.07 -1.44
N SER A 30 1.60 -9.77 -2.71
CA SER A 30 0.95 -8.69 -3.45
C SER A 30 -0.55 -8.93 -3.63
N MET A 31 -0.97 -10.16 -3.96
CA MET A 31 -2.39 -10.50 -4.06
C MET A 31 -3.11 -10.31 -2.72
N ILE A 32 -2.48 -10.71 -1.62
CA ILE A 32 -3.01 -10.47 -0.26
C ILE A 32 -3.10 -8.96 -0.01
N TYR A 33 -2.05 -8.20 -0.31
CA TYR A 33 -2.02 -6.74 -0.15
C TYR A 33 -3.16 -6.06 -0.93
N PHE A 34 -3.35 -6.41 -2.19
CA PHE A 34 -4.42 -5.86 -3.03
C PHE A 34 -5.83 -6.21 -2.54
N SER A 35 -5.95 -7.27 -1.74
CA SER A 35 -7.22 -7.71 -1.15
C SER A 35 -7.49 -7.07 0.22
N THR A 36 -6.51 -6.43 0.87
CA THR A 36 -6.68 -5.87 2.23
C THR A 36 -7.80 -4.83 2.35
N PRO A 37 -8.12 -4.00 1.33
CA PRO A 37 -9.24 -3.08 1.43
C PRO A 37 -10.61 -3.76 1.59
N LEU A 38 -10.73 -5.05 1.22
CA LEU A 38 -11.95 -5.83 1.45
C LEU A 38 -12.30 -5.89 2.93
N LEU A 39 -11.31 -6.11 3.80
CA LEU A 39 -11.52 -6.15 5.25
C LEU A 39 -12.03 -4.81 5.78
N GLN A 40 -11.49 -3.70 5.27
CA GLN A 40 -11.97 -2.37 5.64
C GLN A 40 -13.41 -2.13 5.15
N ILE A 41 -13.76 -2.57 3.93
CA ILE A 41 -15.13 -2.48 3.42
C ILE A 41 -16.09 -3.29 4.31
N ILE A 42 -15.71 -4.50 4.74
CA ILE A 42 -16.49 -5.31 5.68
C ILE A 42 -16.65 -4.59 7.03
N GLN A 43 -15.59 -4.00 7.57
CA GLN A 43 -15.63 -3.25 8.83
C GLN A 43 -16.53 -2.01 8.72
N ILE A 44 -16.50 -1.30 7.60
CA ILE A 44 -17.39 -0.16 7.34
C ILE A 44 -18.84 -0.64 7.23
N TYR A 45 -19.09 -1.75 6.51
CA TYR A 45 -20.42 -2.34 6.38
C TYR A 45 -21.01 -2.72 7.76
N ASN A 46 -20.17 -3.31 8.62
CA ASN A 46 -20.53 -3.67 9.99
C ASN A 46 -20.54 -2.47 10.97
N LYS A 47 -20.30 -1.25 10.48
CA LYS A 47 -20.27 0.00 11.25
C LYS A 47 -19.21 0.02 12.39
N THR A 48 -18.15 -0.80 12.27
CA THR A 48 -17.04 -0.81 13.25
C THR A 48 -16.03 0.29 13.00
N ILE A 49 -15.92 0.77 11.76
CA ILE A 49 -15.11 1.95 11.38
C ILE A 49 -15.92 2.87 10.48
N SER A 50 -15.52 4.15 10.41
CA SER A 50 -16.19 5.09 9.51
C SER A 50 -15.73 4.92 8.04
N PRO A 51 -16.57 5.27 7.04
CA PRO A 51 -16.20 5.21 5.63
C PRO A 51 -14.95 6.02 5.27
N GLU A 52 -14.68 7.09 6.00
CA GLU A 52 -13.48 7.93 5.79
C GLU A 52 -12.17 7.24 6.21
N ALA A 53 -12.25 6.10 6.91
CA ALA A 53 -11.07 5.30 7.27
C ALA A 53 -10.46 4.60 6.05
N LEU A 54 -11.26 4.28 5.03
CA LEU A 54 -10.77 3.74 3.75
C LEU A 54 -10.56 4.90 2.76
N PRO A 55 -9.32 5.30 2.48
CA PRO A 55 -9.07 6.34 1.49
C PRO A 55 -9.37 5.82 0.08
N VAL A 56 -10.34 6.43 -0.59
CA VAL A 56 -10.66 6.10 -2.01
C VAL A 56 -9.44 6.27 -2.92
N THR A 57 -8.55 7.20 -2.56
CA THR A 57 -7.26 7.38 -3.23
C THR A 57 -6.42 6.11 -3.22
N LEU A 58 -6.49 5.29 -2.17
CA LEU A 58 -5.78 4.01 -2.11
C LEU A 58 -6.32 3.03 -3.15
N LEU A 59 -7.64 2.86 -3.25
CA LEU A 59 -8.25 1.98 -4.26
C LEU A 59 -7.89 2.39 -5.68
N LEU A 60 -8.00 3.70 -6.00
CA LEU A 60 -7.61 4.24 -7.29
C LEU A 60 -6.10 4.06 -7.57
N SER A 61 -5.25 4.27 -6.56
CA SER A 61 -3.81 4.12 -6.69
C SER A 61 -3.40 2.66 -6.90
N ILE A 62 -4.04 1.70 -6.22
CA ILE A 62 -3.80 0.26 -6.45
C ILE A 62 -4.23 -0.11 -7.87
N LEU A 63 -5.39 0.34 -8.31
CA LEU A 63 -5.90 0.08 -9.67
C LEU A 63 -4.92 0.61 -10.73
N PHE A 64 -4.43 1.84 -10.55
CA PHE A 64 -3.46 2.45 -11.43
C PHE A 64 -2.11 1.71 -11.41
N ASN A 65 -1.65 1.35 -10.23
CA ASN A 65 -0.41 0.58 -10.05
C ASN A 65 -0.48 -0.78 -10.74
N CYS A 66 -1.53 -1.55 -10.51
CA CYS A 66 -1.72 -2.86 -11.14
C CYS A 66 -1.78 -2.75 -12.67
N THR A 67 -2.41 -1.71 -13.22
CA THR A 67 -2.47 -1.47 -14.67
C THR A 67 -1.07 -1.32 -15.26
N PHE A 68 -0.21 -0.49 -14.66
CA PHE A 68 1.14 -0.24 -15.20
C PHE A 68 2.12 -1.38 -14.95
N TRP A 69 2.05 -2.09 -13.83
CA TRP A 69 2.86 -3.29 -13.61
C TRP A 69 2.42 -4.45 -14.50
N LEU A 70 1.12 -4.59 -14.77
CA LEU A 70 0.62 -5.55 -15.75
C LEU A 70 1.15 -5.24 -17.16
N LEU A 71 1.05 -3.96 -17.58
CA LEU A 71 1.58 -3.51 -18.87
C LEU A 71 3.09 -3.69 -18.95
N HIS A 72 3.83 -3.42 -17.86
CA HIS A 72 5.27 -3.67 -17.77
C HIS A 72 5.60 -5.16 -17.95
N GLY A 73 4.88 -6.05 -17.27
CA GLY A 73 5.04 -7.49 -17.43
C GLY A 73 4.80 -7.96 -18.86
N VAL A 74 3.81 -7.41 -19.54
CA VAL A 74 3.52 -7.71 -20.96
C VAL A 74 4.65 -7.19 -21.86
N THR A 75 5.07 -5.94 -21.71
CA THR A 75 6.14 -5.35 -22.53
C THR A 75 7.47 -6.06 -22.33
N GLU A 76 7.81 -6.45 -21.10
CA GLU A 76 8.99 -7.28 -20.80
C GLU A 76 8.90 -8.67 -21.39
N SER A 77 7.71 -9.29 -21.34
CA SER A 77 7.51 -10.62 -21.94
C SER A 77 7.75 -10.61 -23.46
N ILE A 78 7.29 -9.56 -24.14
CA ILE A 78 7.50 -9.36 -25.57
C ILE A 78 8.97 -9.07 -25.87
N ASN A 79 9.61 -8.19 -25.07
CA ASN A 79 10.98 -7.75 -25.28
C ASN A 79 12.01 -8.89 -25.08
N ASN A 80 11.81 -9.71 -24.06
CA ASN A 80 12.76 -10.76 -23.68
C ASN A 80 12.38 -12.15 -24.20
N HIS A 81 11.29 -12.29 -24.95
CA HIS A 81 10.73 -13.57 -25.38
C HIS A 81 10.54 -14.58 -24.24
N LYS A 82 10.31 -14.06 -23.01
CA LYS A 82 10.09 -14.86 -21.81
C LYS A 82 8.80 -14.39 -21.12
N PHE A 83 7.88 -15.32 -20.87
CA PHE A 83 6.62 -14.98 -20.20
C PHE A 83 6.83 -14.69 -18.71
N TRP A 84 6.55 -13.47 -18.29
CA TRP A 84 6.63 -12.99 -16.90
C TRP A 84 5.33 -13.29 -16.15
N ALA A 85 5.05 -14.59 -15.96
CA ALA A 85 3.76 -15.10 -15.46
C ALA A 85 3.37 -14.51 -14.10
N SER A 86 4.28 -14.52 -13.15
CA SER A 86 4.03 -14.05 -11.79
C SER A 86 3.59 -12.59 -11.75
N LEU A 87 4.30 -11.72 -12.48
CA LEU A 87 4.01 -10.30 -12.55
C LEU A 87 2.66 -10.02 -13.24
N ILE A 88 2.38 -10.74 -14.34
CA ILE A 88 1.11 -10.61 -15.10
C ILE A 88 -0.06 -11.13 -14.28
N ILE A 89 0.06 -12.30 -13.66
CA ILE A 89 -1.02 -12.93 -12.88
C ILE A 89 -1.34 -12.10 -11.64
N CYS A 90 -0.32 -11.70 -10.87
CA CYS A 90 -0.55 -10.98 -9.62
C CYS A 90 -1.17 -9.60 -9.86
N ASN A 91 -0.69 -8.86 -10.86
CA ASN A 91 -1.24 -7.53 -11.17
C ASN A 91 -2.59 -7.62 -11.90
N GLY A 92 -2.81 -8.65 -12.73
CA GLY A 92 -4.12 -8.94 -13.30
C GLY A 92 -5.16 -9.25 -12.22
N PHE A 93 -4.82 -10.07 -11.23
CA PHE A 93 -5.66 -10.30 -10.05
C PHE A 93 -5.90 -8.99 -9.28
N GLY A 94 -4.84 -8.21 -9.00
CA GLY A 94 -4.94 -6.93 -8.31
C GLY A 94 -5.88 -5.95 -9.02
N LEU A 95 -5.81 -5.87 -10.35
CA LEU A 95 -6.70 -5.05 -11.16
C LEU A 95 -8.17 -5.50 -11.00
N LEU A 96 -8.45 -6.78 -11.16
CA LEU A 96 -9.80 -7.33 -11.07
C LEU A 96 -10.41 -7.14 -9.69
N ILE A 97 -9.69 -7.50 -8.62
CA ILE A 97 -10.21 -7.37 -7.26
C ILE A 97 -10.48 -5.91 -6.89
N ASN A 98 -9.61 -4.97 -7.29
CA ASN A 98 -9.80 -3.57 -6.95
C ASN A 98 -10.91 -2.88 -7.77
N ILE A 99 -11.21 -3.34 -8.98
CA ILE A 99 -12.43 -2.93 -9.71
C ILE A 99 -13.67 -3.32 -8.89
N VAL A 100 -13.73 -4.57 -8.41
CA VAL A 100 -14.84 -5.07 -7.59
C VAL A 100 -14.93 -4.29 -6.27
N LEU A 101 -13.81 -4.09 -5.57
CA LEU A 101 -13.78 -3.36 -4.30
C LEU A 101 -14.20 -1.89 -4.46
N LEU A 102 -13.75 -1.23 -5.53
CA LEU A 102 -14.17 0.14 -5.84
C LEU A 102 -15.68 0.21 -6.12
N PHE A 103 -16.22 -0.75 -6.87
CA PHE A 103 -17.65 -0.84 -7.14
C PHE A 103 -18.44 -1.06 -5.83
N LEU A 104 -18.04 -2.01 -4.99
CA LEU A 104 -18.67 -2.27 -3.68
C LEU A 104 -18.61 -1.03 -2.79
N PHE A 105 -17.47 -0.37 -2.70
CA PHE A 105 -17.32 0.85 -1.93
C PHE A 105 -18.29 1.95 -2.41
N LEU A 106 -18.36 2.18 -3.71
CA LEU A 106 -19.26 3.17 -4.30
C LEU A 106 -20.73 2.79 -4.17
N TYR A 107 -21.07 1.52 -4.12
CA TYR A 107 -22.43 1.04 -3.95
C TYR A 107 -22.92 1.24 -2.51
N PHE A 108 -22.10 0.87 -1.51
CA PHE A 108 -22.53 0.86 -0.12
C PHE A 108 -22.32 2.20 0.62
N PHE A 109 -21.28 2.98 0.26
CA PHE A 109 -20.83 4.12 1.07
C PHE A 109 -20.80 5.43 0.27
N PHE A 110 -21.87 5.70 -0.37
CA PHE A 110 -21.95 6.63 -1.45
C PHE A 110 -22.30 8.06 -1.04
N GLU A 111 -21.35 8.99 -1.17
CA GLU A 111 -21.58 10.43 -1.26
C GLU A 111 -21.38 10.94 -2.70
N LYS A 112 -22.22 11.90 -3.15
CA LYS A 112 -22.15 12.46 -4.51
C LYS A 112 -20.78 13.02 -4.88
N ASN A 113 -20.06 13.61 -3.89
CA ASN A 113 -18.74 14.17 -4.10
C ASN A 113 -17.67 13.08 -4.29
N VAL A 114 -17.77 11.96 -3.59
CA VAL A 114 -16.86 10.80 -3.73
C VAL A 114 -17.00 10.19 -5.13
N LYS A 115 -18.24 10.05 -5.67
CA LYS A 115 -18.44 9.59 -7.07
C LYS A 115 -17.77 10.49 -8.08
N LYS A 116 -17.93 11.80 -7.94
CA LYS A 116 -17.29 12.76 -8.85
C LYS A 116 -15.77 12.62 -8.78
N PHE A 117 -15.21 12.52 -7.57
CA PHE A 117 -13.77 12.35 -7.37
C PHE A 117 -13.27 11.04 -8.03
N VAL A 118 -13.96 9.91 -7.83
CA VAL A 118 -13.64 8.64 -8.49
C VAL A 118 -13.75 8.75 -9.99
N GLY A 119 -14.82 9.37 -10.50
CA GLY A 119 -14.99 9.60 -11.94
C GLY A 119 -13.84 10.39 -12.55
N TYR A 120 -13.40 11.48 -11.89
CA TYR A 120 -12.21 12.23 -12.33
C TYR A 120 -10.93 11.40 -12.23
N GLY A 121 -10.76 10.64 -11.16
CA GLY A 121 -9.60 9.74 -10.98
C GLY A 121 -9.52 8.70 -12.12
N LEU A 122 -10.61 8.02 -12.41
CA LEU A 122 -10.68 7.06 -13.51
C LEU A 122 -10.46 7.71 -14.88
N PHE A 123 -10.99 8.92 -15.08
CA PHE A 123 -10.75 9.68 -16.32
C PHE A 123 -9.24 10.01 -16.47
N VAL A 124 -8.59 10.47 -15.42
CA VAL A 124 -7.14 10.78 -15.44
C VAL A 124 -6.32 9.51 -15.71
N ILE A 125 -6.65 8.38 -15.05
CA ILE A 125 -6.00 7.09 -15.28
C ILE A 125 -6.12 6.69 -16.75
N ASN A 126 -7.33 6.78 -17.31
CA ASN A 126 -7.58 6.44 -18.72
C ASN A 126 -6.80 7.37 -19.67
N LEU A 127 -6.78 8.67 -19.40
CA LEU A 127 -6.04 9.63 -20.22
C LEU A 127 -4.54 9.34 -20.23
N ILE A 128 -3.96 9.05 -19.06
CA ILE A 128 -2.52 8.69 -18.97
C ILE A 128 -2.26 7.38 -19.73
N PHE A 129 -3.15 6.40 -19.61
CA PHE A 129 -3.03 5.13 -20.32
C PHE A 129 -3.08 5.35 -21.84
N GLU A 130 -3.99 6.17 -22.34
CA GLU A 130 -4.10 6.51 -23.77
C GLU A 130 -2.83 7.21 -24.29
N VAL A 131 -2.29 8.17 -23.52
CA VAL A 131 -1.03 8.85 -23.89
C VAL A 131 0.12 7.85 -23.96
N VAL A 132 0.24 6.97 -22.98
CA VAL A 132 1.28 5.93 -22.98
C VAL A 132 1.10 4.97 -24.15
N TYR A 133 -0.13 4.55 -24.42
CA TYR A 133 -0.47 3.70 -25.58
C TYR A 133 -0.04 4.36 -26.90
N LEU A 134 -0.38 5.63 -27.11
CA LEU A 134 0.03 6.37 -28.30
C LEU A 134 1.55 6.49 -28.41
N MET A 135 2.27 6.73 -27.29
CA MET A 135 3.73 6.76 -27.29
C MET A 135 4.33 5.41 -27.70
N LEU A 136 3.80 4.30 -27.17
CA LEU A 136 4.30 2.95 -27.47
C LEU A 136 4.10 2.58 -28.94
N PHE A 137 2.98 2.95 -29.54
CA PHE A 137 2.65 2.51 -30.92
C PHE A 137 3.16 3.48 -31.99
N TRP A 138 3.21 4.79 -31.70
CA TRP A 138 3.48 5.79 -32.74
C TRP A 138 4.86 6.49 -32.61
N VAL A 139 5.36 6.66 -31.38
CA VAL A 139 6.59 7.44 -31.13
C VAL A 139 7.80 6.55 -30.91
N ILE A 140 7.69 5.56 -30.05
CA ILE A 140 8.79 4.70 -29.65
C ILE A 140 8.84 3.49 -30.60
N LYS A 141 9.94 3.39 -31.37
CA LYS A 141 10.07 2.30 -32.37
C LYS A 141 10.87 1.10 -31.83
N LYS A 142 11.67 1.32 -30.79
CA LYS A 142 12.49 0.25 -30.19
C LYS A 142 11.76 -0.41 -29.04
N GLN A 143 11.57 -1.70 -29.13
CA GLN A 143 10.83 -2.52 -28.14
C GLN A 143 11.43 -2.43 -26.73
N LYS A 144 12.77 -2.36 -26.61
CA LYS A 144 13.46 -2.16 -25.32
C LYS A 144 13.06 -0.85 -24.65
N ASP A 145 12.80 0.21 -25.43
CA ASP A 145 12.42 1.51 -24.90
C ASP A 145 10.97 1.51 -24.42
N HIS A 146 10.11 0.61 -24.95
CA HIS A 146 8.75 0.36 -24.42
C HIS A 146 8.81 -0.13 -22.96
N ALA A 147 9.58 -1.17 -22.70
CA ALA A 147 9.72 -1.73 -21.35
C ALA A 147 10.32 -0.70 -20.37
N ASN A 148 11.30 0.10 -20.83
CA ASN A 148 11.89 1.17 -20.03
C ASN A 148 10.90 2.29 -19.69
N LEU A 149 10.11 2.76 -20.65
CA LEU A 149 9.08 3.78 -20.41
C LEU A 149 8.04 3.27 -19.41
N VAL A 150 7.47 2.10 -19.69
CA VAL A 150 6.40 1.53 -18.85
C VAL A 150 6.92 1.20 -17.45
N GLY A 151 8.13 0.64 -17.31
CA GLY A 151 8.76 0.37 -16.01
C GLY A 151 9.03 1.64 -15.21
N THR A 152 9.43 2.73 -15.87
CA THR A 152 9.61 4.04 -15.21
C THR A 152 8.28 4.56 -14.68
N ILE A 153 7.22 4.51 -15.48
CA ILE A 153 5.88 4.96 -15.07
C ILE A 153 5.36 4.07 -13.94
N ALA A 154 5.49 2.73 -14.06
CA ALA A 154 5.10 1.79 -13.02
C ALA A 154 5.80 2.09 -11.68
N THR A 155 7.10 2.43 -11.72
CA THR A 155 7.86 2.85 -10.53
C THR A 155 7.27 4.10 -9.88
N ILE A 156 7.00 5.16 -10.65
CA ILE A 156 6.41 6.40 -10.15
C ILE A 156 5.04 6.14 -9.54
N VAL A 157 4.21 5.38 -10.24
CA VAL A 157 2.84 5.04 -9.78
C VAL A 157 2.88 4.20 -8.50
N ASN A 158 3.82 3.27 -8.38
CA ASN A 158 4.00 2.48 -7.15
C ASN A 158 4.37 3.37 -5.95
N ILE A 159 5.27 4.31 -6.13
CA ILE A 159 5.62 5.30 -5.11
C ILE A 159 4.39 6.12 -4.70
N CYS A 160 3.63 6.63 -5.66
CA CYS A 160 2.40 7.37 -5.41
C CYS A 160 1.34 6.52 -4.67
N MET A 161 1.23 5.23 -4.99
CA MET A 161 0.32 4.31 -4.32
C MET A 161 0.63 4.21 -2.82
N TYR A 162 1.89 4.00 -2.44
CA TYR A 162 2.29 3.93 -1.03
C TYR A 162 2.25 5.28 -0.31
N LEU A 163 2.32 6.40 -1.04
CA LEU A 163 2.09 7.74 -0.49
C LEU A 163 0.60 8.09 -0.34
N SER A 164 -0.31 7.39 -1.02
CA SER A 164 -1.73 7.73 -1.02
C SER A 164 -2.38 7.81 0.38
N PRO A 165 -1.98 6.99 1.41
CA PRO A 165 -2.51 7.10 2.76
C PRO A 165 -1.98 8.29 3.58
N ILE A 166 -1.15 9.17 3.01
CA ILE A 166 -0.63 10.35 3.73
C ILE A 166 -1.76 11.25 4.27
N THR A 167 -2.89 11.29 3.57
CA THR A 167 -4.10 12.01 4.03
C THR A 167 -4.63 11.45 5.34
N ASN A 168 -4.51 10.15 5.57
CA ASN A 168 -4.91 9.51 6.80
C ASN A 168 -3.94 9.83 7.95
N ILE A 169 -2.62 9.90 7.66
CA ILE A 169 -1.64 10.38 8.65
C ILE A 169 -1.99 11.80 9.11
N ILE A 170 -2.32 12.70 8.16
CA ILE A 170 -2.74 14.06 8.49
C ILE A 170 -4.01 14.07 9.35
N LYS A 171 -4.99 13.20 9.06
CA LYS A 171 -6.19 13.05 9.90
C LYS A 171 -5.83 12.60 11.31
N VAL A 172 -4.97 11.59 11.44
CA VAL A 172 -4.50 11.09 12.74
C VAL A 172 -3.80 12.18 13.53
N CYS A 173 -2.91 12.96 12.90
CA CYS A 173 -2.24 14.09 13.55
C CYS A 173 -3.23 15.15 14.07
N LYS A 174 -4.35 15.39 13.36
CA LYS A 174 -5.37 16.37 13.75
C LYS A 174 -6.35 15.84 14.79
N THR A 175 -6.68 14.55 14.76
CA THR A 175 -7.77 13.97 15.58
C THR A 175 -7.26 13.12 16.73
N GLY A 176 -6.01 12.68 16.69
CA GLY A 176 -5.44 11.70 17.63
C GLY A 176 -5.95 10.26 17.43
N LYS A 177 -6.82 10.02 16.45
CA LYS A 177 -7.46 8.71 16.21
C LYS A 177 -6.62 7.85 15.29
N TYR A 178 -5.93 6.84 15.83
CA TYR A 178 -5.05 5.94 15.10
C TYR A 178 -5.80 4.99 14.13
N GLU A 179 -7.11 4.81 14.29
CA GLU A 179 -7.97 3.94 13.48
C GLU A 179 -8.02 4.37 12.00
N PHE A 180 -7.67 5.63 11.70
CA PHE A 180 -7.55 6.09 10.32
C PHE A 180 -6.35 5.48 9.58
N ILE A 181 -5.35 4.91 10.28
CA ILE A 181 -4.23 4.21 9.64
C ILE A 181 -4.58 2.73 9.52
N PRO A 182 -4.72 2.18 8.30
CA PRO A 182 -5.06 0.77 8.07
C PRO A 182 -3.85 -0.13 8.38
N ILE A 183 -3.63 -0.43 9.67
CA ILE A 183 -2.42 -1.12 10.12
C ILE A 183 -2.19 -2.47 9.45
N LEU A 184 -3.25 -3.26 9.22
CA LEU A 184 -3.12 -4.56 8.56
C LEU A 184 -2.63 -4.40 7.12
N THR A 185 -3.19 -3.43 6.37
CA THR A 185 -2.72 -3.09 5.01
C THR A 185 -1.25 -2.68 5.01
N ASN A 186 -0.84 -1.89 6.01
CA ASN A 186 0.55 -1.44 6.13
C ASN A 186 1.49 -2.59 6.50
N ILE A 187 1.11 -3.49 7.40
CA ILE A 187 1.94 -4.67 7.75
C ILE A 187 2.11 -5.56 6.52
N VAL A 188 1.03 -5.92 5.84
CA VAL A 188 1.10 -6.73 4.61
C VAL A 188 1.90 -5.99 3.53
N GLY A 189 1.69 -4.69 3.38
CA GLY A 189 2.45 -3.84 2.46
C GLY A 189 3.95 -3.83 2.76
N PHE A 190 4.34 -3.73 4.03
CA PHE A 190 5.74 -3.77 4.45
C PHE A 190 6.42 -5.08 4.02
N PHE A 191 5.83 -6.22 4.34
CA PHE A 191 6.40 -7.51 3.93
C PHE A 191 6.41 -7.69 2.41
N THR A 192 5.35 -7.26 1.73
CA THR A 192 5.28 -7.30 0.26
C THR A 192 6.42 -6.50 -0.39
N THR A 193 6.61 -5.26 0.04
CA THR A 193 7.66 -4.39 -0.51
C THR A 193 9.06 -4.89 -0.14
N LEU A 194 9.24 -5.45 1.06
CA LEU A 194 10.49 -6.05 1.48
C LEU A 194 10.89 -7.26 0.61
N ILE A 195 9.94 -8.16 0.32
CA ILE A 195 10.17 -9.31 -0.54
C ILE A 195 10.53 -8.86 -1.97
N TRP A 196 9.82 -7.88 -2.53
CA TRP A 196 10.12 -7.34 -3.84
C TRP A 196 11.44 -6.55 -3.87
N LEU A 197 11.82 -5.89 -2.78
CA LEU A 197 13.13 -5.25 -2.63
C LEU A 197 14.26 -6.31 -2.68
N ILE A 198 14.11 -7.41 -1.94
CA ILE A 198 15.05 -8.53 -1.94
C ILE A 198 15.13 -9.13 -3.35
N TYR A 199 13.98 -9.39 -4.00
CA TYR A 199 13.94 -9.88 -5.38
C TYR A 199 14.69 -8.95 -6.33
N GLY A 200 14.39 -7.65 -6.30
CA GLY A 200 15.05 -6.65 -7.15
C GLY A 200 16.57 -6.61 -6.93
N THR A 201 17.01 -6.71 -5.68
CA THR A 201 18.44 -6.74 -5.33
C THR A 201 19.15 -8.00 -5.87
N LEU A 202 18.50 -9.16 -5.77
CA LEU A 202 19.06 -10.44 -6.24
C LEU A 202 19.11 -10.54 -7.76
N THR A 203 18.10 -9.98 -8.44
CA THR A 203 17.93 -10.15 -9.89
C THR A 203 18.53 -9.01 -10.71
N GLN A 204 18.95 -7.91 -10.06
CA GLN A 204 19.59 -6.78 -10.74
C GLN A 204 20.97 -7.18 -11.27
N ASP A 205 21.06 -7.39 -12.58
CA ASP A 205 22.32 -7.57 -13.30
C ASP A 205 22.23 -6.99 -14.72
N ASP A 206 23.33 -7.10 -15.49
CA ASP A 206 23.37 -6.57 -16.88
C ASP A 206 22.41 -7.32 -17.82
N SER A 207 22.02 -8.57 -17.45
CA SER A 207 21.06 -9.37 -18.21
C SER A 207 19.60 -9.06 -17.85
N ASN A 208 19.34 -8.39 -16.71
CA ASN A 208 18.01 -7.98 -16.26
C ASN A 208 17.99 -6.50 -15.80
N PRO A 209 18.16 -5.54 -16.73
CA PRO A 209 18.15 -4.12 -16.39
C PRO A 209 16.80 -3.65 -15.85
N SER A 210 15.72 -4.39 -16.07
CA SER A 210 14.38 -4.04 -15.61
C SER A 210 14.18 -4.29 -14.11
N ALA A 211 15.00 -5.12 -13.48
CA ALA A 211 14.99 -5.34 -12.02
C ALA A 211 15.19 -4.05 -11.21
N LYS A 212 15.85 -3.04 -11.78
CA LYS A 212 16.00 -1.70 -11.18
C LYS A 212 14.66 -1.03 -10.84
N TYR A 213 13.63 -1.23 -11.65
CA TYR A 213 12.31 -0.66 -11.41
C TYR A 213 11.67 -1.25 -10.15
N THR A 214 11.77 -2.58 -10.00
CA THR A 214 11.34 -3.29 -8.79
C THR A 214 12.15 -2.87 -7.57
N LEU A 215 13.47 -2.76 -7.71
CA LEU A 215 14.38 -2.36 -6.63
C LEU A 215 14.08 -0.95 -6.11
N TYR A 216 14.02 0.04 -6.99
CA TYR A 216 13.85 1.45 -6.58
C TYR A 216 12.44 1.72 -6.06
N SER A 217 11.40 1.20 -6.73
CA SER A 217 10.03 1.40 -6.29
C SER A 217 9.77 0.80 -4.91
N ASN A 218 10.21 -0.43 -4.68
CA ASN A 218 9.97 -1.12 -3.41
C ASN A 218 10.90 -0.64 -2.30
N GLY A 219 12.16 -0.26 -2.62
CA GLY A 219 13.06 0.34 -1.65
C GLY A 219 12.51 1.62 -1.02
N PHE A 220 11.95 2.51 -1.85
CA PHE A 220 11.26 3.71 -1.35
C PHE A 220 9.99 3.34 -0.56
N SER A 221 9.21 2.38 -1.06
CA SER A 221 7.95 1.98 -0.45
C SER A 221 8.13 1.38 0.96
N VAL A 222 9.19 0.58 1.19
CA VAL A 222 9.54 0.06 2.52
C VAL A 222 9.69 1.20 3.54
N LEU A 223 10.39 2.28 3.17
CA LEU A 223 10.58 3.44 4.05
C LEU A 223 9.26 4.13 4.36
N VAL A 224 8.45 4.37 3.34
CA VAL A 224 7.14 5.03 3.50
C VAL A 224 6.22 4.22 4.40
N VAL A 225 6.15 2.90 4.20
CA VAL A 225 5.28 2.03 5.00
C VAL A 225 5.80 1.90 6.43
N ALA A 226 7.12 1.84 6.64
CA ALA A 226 7.71 1.83 7.98
C ALA A 226 7.35 3.12 8.76
N ILE A 227 7.38 4.28 8.10
CA ILE A 227 6.93 5.55 8.68
C ILE A 227 5.44 5.47 9.07
N GLN A 228 4.57 4.95 8.21
CA GLN A 228 3.13 4.81 8.51
C GLN A 228 2.88 3.90 9.72
N ILE A 229 3.58 2.78 9.82
CA ILE A 229 3.50 1.86 10.97
C ILE A 229 3.98 2.58 12.25
N SER A 230 5.07 3.35 12.18
CA SER A 230 5.61 4.10 13.32
C SER A 230 4.61 5.16 13.82
N PHE A 231 3.92 5.86 12.92
CA PHE A 231 2.84 6.78 13.29
C PHE A 231 1.68 6.05 13.98
N TRP A 232 1.27 4.90 13.45
CA TRP A 232 0.21 4.10 14.09
C TRP A 232 0.61 3.68 15.50
N LEU A 233 1.81 3.12 15.68
CA LEU A 233 2.32 2.69 16.99
C LEU A 233 2.35 3.85 18.00
N TYR A 234 2.82 5.02 17.58
CA TYR A 234 2.88 6.20 18.44
C TYR A 234 1.49 6.63 18.93
N TYR A 235 0.53 6.77 18.02
CA TYR A 235 -0.81 7.22 18.40
C TYR A 235 -1.62 6.14 19.13
N PHE A 236 -1.40 4.87 18.83
CA PHE A 236 -1.97 3.74 19.59
C PHE A 236 -1.49 3.75 21.03
N ALA A 237 -0.17 3.88 21.27
CA ALA A 237 0.40 3.95 22.61
C ALA A 237 -0.12 5.17 23.38
N LYS A 238 -0.19 6.33 22.73
CA LYS A 238 -0.74 7.57 23.33
C LYS A 238 -2.22 7.43 23.71
N SER A 239 -3.03 6.79 22.87
CA SER A 239 -4.44 6.52 23.17
C SER A 239 -4.61 5.64 24.39
N ASN A 240 -3.84 4.56 24.49
CA ASN A 240 -3.90 3.65 25.64
C ASN A 240 -3.47 4.35 26.94
N GLN A 241 -2.46 5.21 26.91
CA GLN A 241 -2.05 5.99 28.10
C GLN A 241 -3.17 6.91 28.58
N ASN A 242 -3.90 7.54 27.67
CA ASN A 242 -5.02 8.41 28.04
C ASN A 242 -6.19 7.61 28.67
N VAL A 243 -6.47 6.40 28.17
CA VAL A 243 -7.50 5.52 28.75
C VAL A 243 -7.13 5.15 30.19
N ILE A 244 -5.91 4.69 30.43
CA ILE A 244 -5.41 4.31 31.77
C ILE A 244 -5.47 5.50 32.72
N LYS A 245 -5.10 6.71 32.24
CA LYS A 245 -5.14 7.91 33.08
C LYS A 245 -6.59 8.24 33.49
N ASN A 246 -7.53 8.22 32.56
CA ASN A 246 -8.92 8.50 32.85
C ASN A 246 -9.52 7.49 33.84
N GLU A 247 -9.23 6.18 33.67
CA GLU A 247 -9.68 5.13 34.61
C GLU A 247 -9.13 5.37 36.04
N ASN A 248 -7.87 5.83 36.17
CA ASN A 248 -7.28 6.16 37.45
C ASN A 248 -7.93 7.41 38.06
N ASP A 249 -8.17 8.45 37.28
CA ASP A 249 -8.81 9.70 37.74
C ASP A 249 -10.26 9.41 38.22
N ASP A 250 -11.04 8.62 37.44
CA ASP A 250 -12.40 8.21 37.83
C ASP A 250 -12.41 7.36 39.13
N SER A 251 -11.42 6.49 39.30
CA SER A 251 -11.30 5.67 40.53
C SER A 251 -10.96 6.50 41.78
N LEU A 252 -10.13 7.52 41.61
CA LEU A 252 -9.79 8.46 42.70
C LEU A 252 -11.00 9.33 43.09
N GLU A 253 -11.77 9.81 42.12
CA GLU A 253 -12.97 10.62 42.36
C GLU A 253 -14.04 9.77 43.09
N ASN A 254 -14.28 8.53 42.68
CA ASN A 254 -15.21 7.63 43.36
C ASN A 254 -14.78 7.32 44.81
N ASN A 255 -13.48 7.12 45.06
CA ASN A 255 -12.97 6.90 46.42
C ASN A 255 -13.13 8.16 47.32
N ASN A 256 -12.92 9.35 46.78
CA ASN A 256 -13.11 10.59 47.51
C ASN A 256 -14.60 10.80 47.88
N ASN A 257 -15.49 10.61 46.91
CA ASN A 257 -16.93 10.69 47.15
C ASN A 257 -17.40 9.68 48.23
N TYR A 258 -16.87 8.44 48.20
CA TYR A 258 -17.20 7.43 49.21
C TYR A 258 -16.74 7.87 50.64
N ASN A 259 -15.52 8.43 50.74
CA ASN A 259 -14.97 8.90 52.01
C ASN A 259 -15.76 10.13 52.56
N ASP A 260 -16.20 11.02 51.68
CA ASP A 260 -17.01 12.20 52.06
C ASP A 260 -18.38 11.77 52.57
N ILE A 261 -19.02 10.76 51.99
CA ILE A 261 -20.30 10.19 52.51
C ILE A 261 -20.08 9.59 53.89
N LEU A 262 -19.03 8.77 54.10
CA LEU A 262 -18.73 8.16 55.41
C LEU A 262 -18.45 9.20 56.49
N ASN A 263 -17.78 10.31 56.14
CA ASN A 263 -17.47 11.36 57.09
C ASN A 263 -18.71 12.19 57.46
N ASN A 264 -19.67 12.39 56.56
CA ASN A 264 -20.93 13.08 56.84
C ASN A 264 -21.84 12.22 57.74
N ASP A 265 -21.93 10.91 57.49
CA ASP A 265 -22.76 10.02 58.35
C ASP A 265 -22.22 9.90 59.78
N ASN A 266 -20.91 10.13 60.00
CA ASN A 266 -20.29 10.11 61.32
C ASN A 266 -20.45 11.45 62.10
N ASN A 267 -20.81 12.54 61.44
CA ASN A 267 -21.04 13.83 62.09
C ASN A 267 -22.47 14.08 62.50
N ASP A 268 -23.44 13.26 62.08
CA ASP A 268 -24.87 13.36 62.40
C ASP A 268 -25.29 12.48 63.57
N ASN A 269 -24.39 11.79 64.26
CA ASN A 269 -24.57 10.98 65.46
C ASN A 269 -23.84 11.62 66.66
#